data_6a01b08708c19163f3540d4cf56e8927
#
_entry.id   6a01b08708c19163f3540d4cf56e8927
#
_cell.length_a   1.000
_cell.length_b   1.000
_cell.length_c   1.000
_cell.angle_alpha   90.00
_cell.angle_beta   90.00
_cell.angle_gamma   90.00
#
_symmetry.space_group_name_H-M   'P 1'
#
loop_
_entity.id
_entity.type
_entity.pdbx_description
1 polymer ?
#
loop_
_entity_poly.entity_id
_entity_poly.type
_entity_poly.pdbx_seq_one_letter_code
_entity_poly.pdbx_strand_id
1 'polypeptide(L)'
;MFDSVPQPPYPDAFGPGETPAPHALLAPLTGFLGTWAGRGRGGYPTLAEEFVYEQQVTFSHDGRPFLRYEARAWLLDAEDAPLRPSARESGWWRMQPDGRVEALITQPTGVAEILTGRAAGGAVDLATHQVALAPTAKEVNATRRRYTVTDDGTLDFVHDLAAVGQPLQHHLAAQLRRVGGAG
;
A
#
# COMPACT_ATOMS: atom_id res chain seq x y z
N MET A 1 2.05 -20.86 35.69
CA MET A 1 2.42 -21.57 34.44
C MET A 1 1.28 -21.34 33.47
N PHE A 2 1.49 -20.65 32.36
CA PHE A 2 0.44 -20.48 31.33
C PHE A 2 0.46 -21.73 30.46
N ASP A 3 -0.54 -22.62 30.61
CA ASP A 3 -0.59 -23.91 29.90
C ASP A 3 -0.92 -23.80 28.41
N SER A 4 -1.39 -22.62 27.93
CA SER A 4 -1.60 -22.31 26.52
C SER A 4 -1.63 -20.80 26.27
N VAL A 5 -1.14 -20.36 25.14
CA VAL A 5 -1.35 -18.98 24.67
C VAL A 5 -2.79 -18.91 24.13
N PRO A 6 -3.66 -18.01 24.66
CA PRO A 6 -5.01 -17.87 24.14
C PRO A 6 -4.97 -17.49 22.66
N GLN A 7 -5.73 -18.20 21.84
CA GLN A 7 -5.93 -17.79 20.46
C GLN A 7 -6.79 -16.53 20.42
N PRO A 8 -6.48 -15.54 19.53
CA PRO A 8 -7.35 -14.40 19.33
C PRO A 8 -8.78 -14.87 19.03
N PRO A 9 -9.79 -14.36 19.75
CA PRO A 9 -11.18 -14.84 19.59
C PRO A 9 -11.82 -14.37 18.28
N TYR A 10 -11.22 -13.38 17.60
CA TYR A 10 -11.71 -12.82 16.36
C TYR A 10 -10.63 -12.88 15.29
N PRO A 11 -10.91 -13.47 14.11
CA PRO A 11 -10.04 -13.32 12.95
C PRO A 11 -9.91 -11.83 12.59
N ASP A 12 -8.73 -11.41 12.13
CA ASP A 12 -8.39 -10.00 11.89
C ASP A 12 -8.12 -9.65 10.42
N ALA A 13 -8.26 -10.62 9.53
CA ALA A 13 -7.97 -10.42 8.12
C ALA A 13 -8.87 -11.28 7.23
N PHE A 14 -9.77 -10.63 6.49
CA PHE A 14 -10.65 -11.25 5.50
C PHE A 14 -10.38 -10.67 4.11
N GLY A 15 -10.42 -11.54 3.11
CA GLY A 15 -10.32 -11.20 1.70
C GLY A 15 -11.69 -11.03 1.01
N PRO A 16 -11.69 -10.98 -0.33
CA PRO A 16 -12.92 -10.89 -1.09
C PRO A 16 -13.75 -12.17 -0.94
N GLY A 17 -15.04 -12.02 -0.67
CA GLY A 17 -16.00 -13.14 -0.55
C GLY A 17 -15.96 -13.89 0.78
N GLU A 18 -15.11 -13.52 1.72
CA GLU A 18 -15.05 -14.12 3.05
C GLU A 18 -16.07 -13.52 4.02
N THR A 19 -16.32 -14.21 5.13
CA THR A 19 -17.26 -13.79 6.18
C THR A 19 -16.50 -13.37 7.43
N PRO A 20 -16.81 -12.20 8.06
CA PRO A 20 -17.92 -11.28 7.75
C PRO A 20 -17.73 -10.52 6.43
N ALA A 21 -18.84 -10.06 5.86
CA ALA A 21 -18.79 -9.17 4.69
C ALA A 21 -18.10 -7.83 5.05
N PRO A 22 -17.47 -7.14 4.09
CA PRO A 22 -16.91 -5.82 4.31
C PRO A 22 -17.96 -4.84 4.83
N HIS A 23 -17.55 -3.92 5.72
CA HIS A 23 -18.42 -2.85 6.19
C HIS A 23 -18.98 -2.02 5.03
N ALA A 24 -20.24 -1.59 5.09
CA ALA A 24 -20.91 -0.87 3.99
C ALA A 24 -20.15 0.40 3.52
N LEU A 25 -19.50 1.12 4.42
CA LEU A 25 -18.64 2.27 4.07
C LEU A 25 -17.47 1.88 3.16
N LEU A 26 -17.01 0.64 3.18
CA LEU A 26 -15.92 0.17 2.33
C LEU A 26 -16.35 -0.10 0.88
N ALA A 27 -17.63 0.07 0.50
CA ALA A 27 -18.10 -0.21 -0.86
C ALA A 27 -17.21 0.39 -1.97
N PRO A 28 -16.70 1.64 -1.88
CA PRO A 28 -15.78 2.20 -2.89
C PRO A 28 -14.39 1.54 -2.92
N LEU A 29 -14.02 0.80 -1.87
CA LEU A 29 -12.71 0.18 -1.70
C LEU A 29 -12.73 -1.34 -1.88
N THR A 30 -13.89 -1.97 -2.05
CA THR A 30 -13.98 -3.44 -2.14
C THR A 30 -13.23 -4.01 -3.33
N GLY A 31 -13.10 -3.26 -4.42
CA GLY A 31 -12.28 -3.64 -5.57
C GLY A 31 -10.81 -3.86 -5.26
N PHE A 32 -10.29 -3.24 -4.19
CA PHE A 32 -8.89 -3.40 -3.77
C PHE A 32 -8.63 -4.68 -2.97
N LEU A 33 -9.65 -5.26 -2.33
CA LEU A 33 -9.50 -6.43 -1.46
C LEU A 33 -8.76 -7.58 -2.13
N GLY A 34 -7.87 -8.24 -1.37
CA GLY A 34 -7.07 -9.37 -1.79
C GLY A 34 -5.59 -9.03 -1.92
N THR A 35 -4.83 -9.96 -2.46
CA THR A 35 -3.39 -9.82 -2.70
C THR A 35 -3.12 -9.55 -4.17
N TRP A 36 -2.26 -8.58 -4.41
CA TRP A 36 -1.84 -8.12 -5.74
C TRP A 36 -0.33 -8.23 -5.86
N ALA A 37 0.16 -8.72 -6.99
CA ALA A 37 1.59 -8.80 -7.25
C ALA A 37 1.93 -8.44 -8.70
N GLY A 38 3.09 -7.86 -8.92
CA GLY A 38 3.56 -7.49 -10.24
C GLY A 38 4.82 -6.66 -10.21
N ARG A 39 5.16 -6.10 -11.35
CA ARG A 39 6.40 -5.37 -11.58
C ARG A 39 6.18 -3.88 -11.69
N GLY A 40 7.22 -3.15 -11.32
CA GLY A 40 7.29 -1.70 -11.45
C GLY A 40 8.68 -1.22 -11.84
N ARG A 41 8.72 0.07 -12.11
CA ARG A 41 9.96 0.82 -12.33
C ARG A 41 10.01 1.98 -11.35
N GLY A 42 11.22 2.33 -10.96
CA GLY A 42 11.46 3.46 -10.09
C GLY A 42 12.76 4.15 -10.40
N GLY A 43 12.84 5.40 -9.98
CA GLY A 43 14.03 6.22 -10.07
C GLY A 43 13.89 7.42 -9.15
N TYR A 44 15.00 8.07 -8.87
CA TYR A 44 15.00 9.29 -8.08
C TYR A 44 16.29 10.07 -8.37
N PRO A 45 16.31 11.42 -8.35
CA PRO A 45 17.50 12.21 -8.74
C PRO A 45 18.76 11.92 -7.93
N THR A 46 18.63 11.36 -6.73
CA THR A 46 19.75 10.97 -5.87
C THR A 46 20.26 9.55 -6.11
N LEU A 47 19.63 8.79 -7.01
CA LEU A 47 20.06 7.47 -7.44
C LEU A 47 20.87 7.58 -8.74
N ALA A 48 21.85 6.70 -8.90
CA ALA A 48 22.69 6.69 -10.10
C ALA A 48 21.91 6.21 -11.35
N GLU A 49 20.94 5.28 -11.15
CA GLU A 49 20.18 4.65 -12.23
C GLU A 49 18.75 4.39 -11.81
N GLU A 50 17.86 4.26 -12.80
CA GLU A 50 16.54 3.68 -12.60
C GLU A 50 16.65 2.20 -12.26
N PHE A 51 15.61 1.68 -11.59
CA PHE A 51 15.57 0.27 -11.18
C PHE A 51 14.23 -0.38 -11.52
N VAL A 52 14.28 -1.68 -11.72
CA VAL A 52 13.10 -2.55 -11.82
C VAL A 52 12.87 -3.23 -10.48
N TYR A 53 11.62 -3.38 -10.09
CA TYR A 53 11.26 -4.04 -8.85
C TYR A 53 10.00 -4.89 -9.02
N GLU A 54 9.85 -5.88 -8.17
CA GLU A 54 8.58 -6.55 -7.95
C GLU A 54 7.97 -6.09 -6.63
N GLN A 55 6.64 -6.06 -6.61
CA GLN A 55 5.87 -5.63 -5.46
C GLN A 55 4.70 -6.58 -5.22
N GLN A 56 4.41 -6.81 -3.94
CA GLN A 56 3.18 -7.43 -3.49
C GLN A 56 2.47 -6.49 -2.54
N VAL A 57 1.16 -6.28 -2.77
CA VAL A 57 0.29 -5.47 -1.91
C VAL A 57 -0.90 -6.31 -1.49
N THR A 58 -1.25 -6.26 -0.21
CA THR A 58 -2.42 -6.97 0.34
C THR A 58 -3.35 -5.99 1.03
N PHE A 59 -4.62 -6.06 0.67
CA PHE A 59 -5.72 -5.38 1.34
C PHE A 59 -6.67 -6.41 1.94
N SER A 60 -6.93 -6.30 3.23
CA SER A 60 -7.88 -7.13 3.95
C SER A 60 -8.73 -6.28 4.90
N HIS A 61 -9.79 -6.86 5.48
CA HIS A 61 -10.65 -6.17 6.44
C HIS A 61 -10.98 -7.11 7.62
N ASP A 62 -11.61 -6.56 8.64
CA ASP A 62 -12.10 -7.30 9.81
C ASP A 62 -13.59 -7.00 10.12
N GLY A 63 -14.32 -6.50 9.11
CA GLY A 63 -15.73 -6.11 9.23
C GLY A 63 -15.94 -4.66 9.68
N ARG A 64 -14.89 -3.94 10.08
CA ARG A 64 -14.93 -2.52 10.44
C ARG A 64 -14.68 -1.61 9.21
N PRO A 65 -14.93 -0.27 9.29
CA PRO A 65 -14.85 0.63 8.14
C PRO A 65 -13.42 1.03 7.77
N PHE A 66 -12.50 0.08 7.71
CA PHE A 66 -11.13 0.28 7.26
C PHE A 66 -10.55 -1.00 6.64
N LEU A 67 -9.58 -0.82 5.75
CA LEU A 67 -8.75 -1.87 5.22
C LEU A 67 -7.42 -1.92 5.97
N ARG A 68 -6.94 -3.12 6.28
CA ARG A 68 -5.53 -3.36 6.57
C ARG A 68 -4.77 -3.32 5.25
N TYR A 69 -3.63 -2.65 5.27
CA TYR A 69 -2.73 -2.48 4.13
C TYR A 69 -1.36 -3.04 4.46
N GLU A 70 -0.84 -3.89 3.60
CA GLU A 70 0.54 -4.37 3.67
C GLU A 70 1.16 -4.34 2.28
N ALA A 71 2.39 -3.85 2.18
CA ALA A 71 3.17 -3.88 0.95
C ALA A 71 4.60 -4.33 1.22
N ARG A 72 5.15 -5.05 0.25
CA ARG A 72 6.56 -5.43 0.22
C ARG A 72 7.06 -5.40 -1.20
N ALA A 73 8.31 -4.97 -1.38
CA ALA A 73 8.96 -4.92 -2.66
C ALA A 73 10.39 -5.43 -2.58
N TRP A 74 10.92 -5.86 -3.70
CA TRP A 74 12.31 -6.27 -3.86
C TRP A 74 12.81 -5.82 -5.22
N LEU A 75 14.09 -5.43 -5.28
CA LEU A 75 14.73 -5.07 -6.53
C LEU A 75 15.03 -6.31 -7.36
N LEU A 76 15.04 -6.16 -8.67
CA LEU A 76 15.46 -7.16 -9.63
C LEU A 76 16.83 -6.80 -10.19
N ASP A 77 17.60 -7.82 -10.56
CA ASP A 77 18.83 -7.68 -11.33
C ASP A 77 18.56 -7.61 -12.85
N ALA A 78 19.61 -7.62 -13.64
CA ALA A 78 19.54 -7.54 -15.10
C ALA A 78 18.90 -8.79 -15.75
N GLU A 79 18.91 -9.91 -15.05
CA GLU A 79 18.32 -11.20 -15.45
C GLU A 79 16.88 -11.38 -14.91
N ASP A 80 16.29 -10.30 -14.36
CA ASP A 80 14.95 -10.33 -13.74
C ASP A 80 14.85 -11.22 -12.47
N ALA A 81 15.96 -11.56 -11.83
CA ALA A 81 15.97 -12.32 -10.59
C ALA A 81 15.93 -11.40 -9.35
N PRO A 82 15.33 -11.85 -8.22
CA PRO A 82 15.31 -11.06 -7.00
C PRO A 82 16.73 -10.78 -6.48
N LEU A 83 17.12 -9.50 -6.46
CA LEU A 83 18.45 -9.04 -6.02
C LEU A 83 18.50 -8.82 -4.50
N ARG A 84 17.53 -8.07 -3.95
CA ARG A 84 17.46 -7.77 -2.51
C ARG A 84 16.10 -7.20 -2.11
N PRO A 85 15.70 -7.34 -0.83
CA PRO A 85 14.54 -6.61 -0.30
C PRO A 85 14.71 -5.09 -0.47
N SER A 86 13.59 -4.40 -0.71
CA SER A 86 13.51 -2.95 -0.86
C SER A 86 12.51 -2.36 0.15
N ALA A 87 11.30 -2.04 -0.29
CA ALA A 87 10.29 -1.42 0.57
C ALA A 87 9.52 -2.45 1.40
N ARG A 88 9.13 -2.02 2.60
CA ARG A 88 8.15 -2.70 3.46
C ARG A 88 7.25 -1.64 4.06
N GLU A 89 5.93 -1.85 3.94
CA GLU A 89 4.93 -0.95 4.50
C GLU A 89 3.84 -1.74 5.19
N SER A 90 3.27 -1.17 6.25
CA SER A 90 2.05 -1.67 6.86
C SER A 90 1.22 -0.50 7.40
N GLY A 91 -0.10 -0.69 7.41
CA GLY A 91 -0.98 0.37 7.85
C GLY A 91 -2.46 0.08 7.62
N TRP A 92 -3.23 1.17 7.59
CA TRP A 92 -4.68 1.14 7.54
C TRP A 92 -5.21 2.20 6.59
N TRP A 93 -6.21 1.85 5.77
CA TRP A 93 -7.01 2.79 5.00
C TRP A 93 -8.39 2.90 5.63
N ARG A 94 -8.69 4.04 6.19
CA ARG A 94 -9.94 4.33 6.89
C ARG A 94 -10.91 5.06 5.97
N MET A 95 -12.09 4.51 5.76
CA MET A 95 -13.13 5.16 4.96
C MET A 95 -14.02 6.03 5.85
N GLN A 96 -14.24 7.27 5.46
CA GLN A 96 -15.09 8.23 6.16
C GLN A 96 -16.46 8.32 5.50
N PRO A 97 -17.53 8.66 6.26
CA PRO A 97 -18.91 8.78 5.70
C PRO A 97 -19.04 9.81 4.58
N ASP A 98 -18.16 10.80 4.52
CA ASP A 98 -18.14 11.84 3.47
C ASP A 98 -17.35 11.45 2.21
N GLY A 99 -16.93 10.19 2.11
CA GLY A 99 -16.17 9.65 0.98
C GLY A 99 -14.66 9.93 1.02
N ARG A 100 -14.15 10.51 2.12
CA ARG A 100 -12.69 10.64 2.32
C ARG A 100 -12.08 9.31 2.69
N VAL A 101 -10.85 9.13 2.24
CA VAL A 101 -9.95 8.05 2.68
C VAL A 101 -8.81 8.68 3.48
N GLU A 102 -8.53 8.11 4.64
CA GLU A 102 -7.37 8.43 5.45
C GLU A 102 -6.47 7.20 5.51
N ALA A 103 -5.26 7.29 5.00
CA ALA A 103 -4.30 6.19 5.06
C ALA A 103 -3.21 6.50 6.09
N LEU A 104 -3.00 5.54 6.99
CA LEU A 104 -1.91 5.57 7.98
C LEU A 104 -0.92 4.48 7.56
N ILE A 105 0.29 4.87 7.17
CA ILE A 105 1.29 3.93 6.63
C ILE A 105 2.60 4.12 7.39
N THR A 106 3.20 3.02 7.82
CA THR A 106 4.50 2.99 8.47
C THR A 106 5.51 2.15 7.70
N GLN A 107 6.77 2.55 7.80
CA GLN A 107 7.90 1.89 7.13
C GLN A 107 9.02 1.59 8.15
N PRO A 108 9.72 0.45 8.04
CA PRO A 108 10.85 0.12 8.93
C PRO A 108 12.05 1.08 8.73
N THR A 109 12.05 1.90 7.69
CA THR A 109 13.01 2.98 7.44
C THR A 109 12.85 4.17 8.39
N GLY A 110 11.85 4.14 9.27
CA GLY A 110 11.57 5.19 10.25
C GLY A 110 10.63 6.29 9.75
N VAL A 111 9.88 6.04 8.68
CA VAL A 111 8.87 6.96 8.15
C VAL A 111 7.48 6.51 8.56
N ALA A 112 6.64 7.43 9.05
CA ALA A 112 5.23 7.24 9.27
C ALA A 112 4.43 8.35 8.58
N GLU A 113 3.43 7.98 7.79
CA GLU A 113 2.65 8.91 6.99
C GLU A 113 1.17 8.86 7.37
N ILE A 114 0.55 10.02 7.46
CA ILE A 114 -0.90 10.17 7.39
C ILE A 114 -1.20 10.84 6.05
N LEU A 115 -1.92 10.13 5.21
CA LEU A 115 -2.34 10.59 3.89
C LEU A 115 -3.85 10.78 3.89
N THR A 116 -4.32 11.75 3.14
CA THR A 116 -5.76 11.98 2.94
C THR A 116 -6.09 12.06 1.46
N GLY A 117 -7.29 11.62 1.11
CA GLY A 117 -7.73 11.66 -0.28
C GLY A 117 -9.16 11.21 -0.45
N ARG A 118 -9.49 10.74 -1.64
CA ARG A 118 -10.83 10.27 -1.99
C ARG A 118 -10.77 9.01 -2.83
N ALA A 119 -11.81 8.18 -2.66
CA ALA A 119 -12.07 7.02 -3.50
C ALA A 119 -13.18 7.34 -4.49
N ALA A 120 -12.94 7.14 -5.78
CA ALA A 120 -13.93 7.31 -6.84
C ALA A 120 -13.58 6.47 -8.08
N GLY A 121 -14.56 5.83 -8.71
CA GLY A 121 -14.37 5.14 -9.99
C GLY A 121 -13.29 4.07 -9.98
N GLY A 122 -13.16 3.30 -8.92
CA GLY A 122 -12.09 2.28 -8.80
C GLY A 122 -10.70 2.84 -8.49
N ALA A 123 -10.58 4.16 -8.28
CA ALA A 123 -9.31 4.82 -7.96
C ALA A 123 -9.31 5.43 -6.56
N VAL A 124 -8.13 5.50 -5.96
CA VAL A 124 -7.86 6.23 -4.72
C VAL A 124 -6.63 7.12 -4.95
N ASP A 125 -6.83 8.43 -4.81
CA ASP A 125 -5.76 9.43 -4.79
C ASP A 125 -5.51 9.87 -3.35
N LEU A 126 -4.27 9.73 -2.89
CA LEU A 126 -3.84 10.08 -1.54
C LEU A 126 -2.69 11.09 -1.61
N ALA A 127 -2.74 12.12 -0.78
CA ALA A 127 -1.65 13.07 -0.61
C ALA A 127 -1.32 13.23 0.87
N THR A 128 -0.09 13.59 1.15
CA THR A 128 0.40 13.81 2.52
C THR A 128 -0.48 14.82 3.27
N HIS A 129 -0.97 14.40 4.41
CA HIS A 129 -1.48 15.27 5.46
C HIS A 129 -0.36 15.56 6.49
N GLN A 130 0.38 14.51 6.89
CA GLN A 130 1.48 14.60 7.84
C GLN A 130 2.51 13.49 7.58
N VAL A 131 3.80 13.83 7.74
CA VAL A 131 4.90 12.86 7.83
C VAL A 131 5.55 13.00 9.20
N ALA A 132 5.79 11.88 9.86
CA ALA A 132 6.60 11.79 11.07
C ALA A 132 7.84 10.93 10.77
N LEU A 133 9.00 11.40 11.22
CA LEU A 133 10.29 10.78 10.97
C LEU A 133 10.93 10.34 12.28
N ALA A 134 11.43 9.11 12.32
CA ALA A 134 12.36 8.70 13.37
C ALA A 134 13.66 9.51 13.28
N PRO A 135 14.41 9.73 14.38
CA PRO A 135 15.59 10.61 14.38
C PRO A 135 16.69 10.23 13.36
N THR A 136 16.74 8.96 12.94
CA THR A 136 17.72 8.44 11.97
C THR A 136 17.13 8.20 10.58
N ALA A 137 15.85 8.52 10.36
CA ALA A 137 15.21 8.36 9.06
C ALA A 137 15.77 9.37 8.06
N LYS A 138 15.76 9.01 6.79
CA LYS A 138 16.00 9.97 5.71
C LYS A 138 14.85 10.97 5.67
N GLU A 139 15.16 12.19 5.28
CA GLU A 139 14.16 13.24 5.09
C GLU A 139 13.12 12.83 4.06
N VAL A 140 11.85 12.89 4.44
CA VAL A 140 10.67 12.78 3.59
C VAL A 140 9.74 13.92 3.96
N ASN A 141 9.39 14.76 2.98
CA ASN A 141 8.58 15.95 3.19
C ASN A 141 7.14 15.77 2.74
N ALA A 142 6.92 15.06 1.63
CA ALA A 142 5.59 14.77 1.10
C ALA A 142 5.61 13.57 0.17
N THR A 143 4.44 12.92 0.05
CA THR A 143 4.18 11.89 -0.94
C THR A 143 2.80 12.09 -1.57
N ARG A 144 2.64 11.59 -2.77
CA ARG A 144 1.34 11.39 -3.40
C ARG A 144 1.29 9.96 -3.93
N ARG A 145 0.18 9.27 -3.67
CA ARG A 145 -0.02 7.89 -4.11
C ARG A 145 -1.33 7.77 -4.84
N ARG A 146 -1.32 7.15 -6.01
CA ARG A 146 -2.52 6.78 -6.74
C ARG A 146 -2.56 5.28 -6.91
N TYR A 147 -3.72 4.70 -6.60
CA TYR A 147 -4.04 3.31 -6.84
C TYR A 147 -5.30 3.26 -7.70
N THR A 148 -5.28 2.49 -8.78
CA THR A 148 -6.43 2.37 -9.68
C THR A 148 -6.65 0.90 -10.04
N VAL A 149 -7.82 0.36 -9.70
CA VAL A 149 -8.26 -0.93 -10.20
C VAL A 149 -8.94 -0.69 -11.54
N THR A 150 -8.33 -1.19 -12.60
CA THR A 150 -8.77 -1.00 -13.97
C THR A 150 -9.83 -2.05 -14.37
N ASP A 151 -10.55 -1.82 -15.46
CA ASP A 151 -11.61 -2.71 -15.93
C ASP A 151 -11.08 -4.09 -16.37
N ASP A 152 -9.80 -4.19 -16.76
CA ASP A 152 -9.13 -5.45 -17.10
C ASP A 152 -8.62 -6.23 -15.86
N GLY A 153 -8.90 -5.73 -14.65
CA GLY A 153 -8.53 -6.38 -13.38
C GLY A 153 -7.07 -6.17 -12.98
N THR A 154 -6.40 -5.14 -13.51
CA THR A 154 -5.07 -4.71 -13.09
C THR A 154 -5.19 -3.69 -11.96
N LEU A 155 -4.24 -3.66 -11.02
CA LEU A 155 -4.06 -2.59 -10.06
C LEU A 155 -2.84 -1.76 -10.48
N ASP A 156 -3.09 -0.57 -10.98
CA ASP A 156 -2.05 0.41 -11.28
C ASP A 156 -1.68 1.18 -10.00
N PHE A 157 -0.39 1.35 -9.76
CA PHE A 157 0.17 2.08 -8.65
C PHE A 157 1.14 3.15 -9.14
N VAL A 158 0.98 4.38 -8.67
CA VAL A 158 1.91 5.49 -8.91
C VAL A 158 2.23 6.16 -7.58
N HIS A 159 3.51 6.47 -7.36
CA HIS A 159 4.01 7.11 -6.17
C HIS A 159 4.95 8.27 -6.54
N ASP A 160 4.57 9.47 -6.14
CA ASP A 160 5.42 10.66 -6.19
C ASP A 160 5.99 10.92 -4.80
N LEU A 161 7.22 11.42 -4.73
CA LEU A 161 7.98 11.59 -3.51
C LEU A 161 8.71 12.94 -3.49
N ALA A 162 8.65 13.64 -2.36
CA ALA A 162 9.52 14.77 -2.01
C ALA A 162 10.41 14.35 -0.83
N ALA A 163 11.69 14.13 -1.07
CA ALA A 163 12.63 13.62 -0.06
C ALA A 163 14.06 14.07 -0.38
N VAL A 164 14.92 14.05 0.65
CA VAL A 164 16.38 14.31 0.54
C VAL A 164 16.71 15.56 -0.29
N GLY A 165 15.98 16.65 0.00
CA GLY A 165 16.17 17.94 -0.68
C GLY A 165 15.55 18.04 -2.07
N GLN A 166 14.83 17.03 -2.55
CA GLN A 166 14.17 17.04 -3.85
C GLN A 166 12.68 17.42 -3.73
N PRO A 167 12.13 18.17 -4.70
CA PRO A 167 10.71 18.48 -4.74
C PRO A 167 9.85 17.24 -5.03
N LEU A 168 8.54 17.37 -4.83
CA LEU A 168 7.58 16.30 -5.17
C LEU A 168 7.64 15.98 -6.66
N GLN A 169 8.01 14.76 -6.98
CA GLN A 169 8.20 14.27 -8.34
C GLN A 169 7.97 12.77 -8.41
N HIS A 170 7.84 12.27 -9.63
CA HIS A 170 7.64 10.83 -9.85
C HIS A 170 8.81 10.01 -9.27
N HIS A 171 8.45 8.93 -8.56
CA HIS A 171 9.40 8.01 -7.95
C HIS A 171 9.17 6.56 -8.38
N LEU A 172 7.93 6.06 -8.31
CA LEU A 172 7.60 4.68 -8.61
C LEU A 172 6.32 4.57 -9.44
N ALA A 173 6.28 3.60 -10.34
CA ALA A 173 5.06 3.10 -10.95
C ALA A 173 5.10 1.56 -11.05
N ALA A 174 3.95 0.90 -10.87
CA ALA A 174 3.81 -0.54 -10.99
C ALA A 174 2.44 -0.93 -11.54
N GLN A 175 2.40 -2.10 -12.19
CA GLN A 175 1.16 -2.79 -12.57
C GLN A 175 1.13 -4.15 -11.88
N LEU A 176 0.05 -4.38 -11.14
CA LEU A 176 -0.10 -5.57 -10.32
C LEU A 176 -1.36 -6.33 -10.76
N ARG A 177 -1.29 -7.65 -10.71
CA ARG A 177 -2.42 -8.54 -10.93
C ARG A 177 -2.79 -9.24 -9.64
N ARG A 178 -4.07 -9.56 -9.49
CA ARG A 178 -4.54 -10.30 -8.32
C ARG A 178 -3.91 -11.69 -8.29
N VAL A 179 -3.35 -12.09 -7.14
CA VAL A 179 -2.80 -13.41 -6.90
C VAL A 179 -3.64 -14.14 -5.85
N GLY A 180 -3.87 -15.46 -6.04
CA GLY A 180 -4.62 -16.25 -5.06
C GLY A 180 -6.12 -16.03 -5.08
N GLY A 181 -6.73 -16.12 -6.24
CA GLY A 181 -8.15 -16.29 -6.46
C GLY A 181 -8.33 -17.41 -7.48
N ALA A 182 -8.09 -18.65 -7.05
CA ALA A 182 -8.68 -19.76 -7.78
C ALA A 182 -10.16 -19.75 -7.46
N GLY A 183 -11.00 -19.65 -8.51
CA GLY A 183 -12.44 -19.72 -8.44
C GLY A 183 -12.96 -21.03 -7.86
#